data_e7e0cf5d50e8d15adff13384e90d3dcb
#
_entry.id   e7e0cf5d50e8d15adff13384e90d3dcb
#
_cell.length_a   1.000
_cell.length_b   1.000
_cell.length_c   1.000
_cell.angle_alpha   90.00
_cell.angle_beta   90.00
_cell.angle_gamma   90.00
#
_symmetry.space_group_name_H-M   'P 1'
#
loop_
_entity.id
_entity.type
_entity.pdbx_description
1 polymer ?
#
loop_
_entity_poly.entity_id
_entity_poly.type
_entity_poly.pdbx_seq_one_letter_code
_entity_poly.pdbx_strand_id
1 'polypeptide(L)'
;MEAGSVMSVADEMGDRLASQEGEDDALIPYDFNRNNENDRLNIENYMVYARRLNNIIRIARFVSYQLACLSTLGGANHLCDKPIVALKIAMRQEVIGLAIGSTSIVIRARVYQAVNYGLLDKAKKSNKIFIECEEDAILQGWSSLIDFVKASKTWLRNELRYKKLKEMCDP
;
A
#
# COMPACT_ATOMS: atom_id res chain seq x y z
N MET A 1 -23.29 -21.48 -7.66
CA MET A 1 -22.64 -20.57 -6.68
C MET A 1 -21.17 -20.54 -7.03
N GLU A 2 -20.78 -19.58 -7.85
CA GLU A 2 -19.38 -19.43 -8.28
C GLU A 2 -18.67 -18.54 -7.28
N ALA A 3 -17.65 -19.08 -6.61
CA ALA A 3 -16.75 -18.35 -5.75
C ALA A 3 -15.84 -17.50 -6.65
N GLY A 4 -16.16 -16.21 -6.78
CA GLY A 4 -15.31 -15.25 -7.47
C GLY A 4 -13.95 -15.17 -6.80
N SER A 5 -12.91 -15.58 -7.52
CA SER A 5 -11.51 -15.49 -7.18
C SER A 5 -11.16 -14.03 -6.90
N VAL A 6 -10.86 -13.71 -5.65
CA VAL A 6 -10.23 -12.44 -5.28
C VAL A 6 -8.77 -12.54 -5.71
N MET A 7 -8.47 -12.11 -6.94
CA MET A 7 -7.09 -11.96 -7.41
C MET A 7 -6.34 -10.98 -6.50
N SER A 8 -5.28 -11.47 -5.90
CA SER A 8 -4.40 -10.71 -5.01
C SER A 8 -3.67 -9.62 -5.80
N VAL A 9 -3.81 -8.37 -5.37
CA VAL A 9 -3.05 -7.20 -5.90
C VAL A 9 -1.52 -7.40 -5.79
N ALA A 10 -1.08 -8.42 -5.05
CA ALA A 10 0.32 -8.80 -4.94
C ALA A 10 0.86 -9.46 -6.23
N ASP A 11 0.01 -10.17 -7.00
CA ASP A 11 0.42 -10.84 -8.23
C ASP A 11 0.66 -9.84 -9.38
N GLU A 12 -0.11 -8.75 -9.45
CA GLU A 12 0.10 -7.72 -10.48
C GLU A 12 1.39 -6.91 -10.30
N MET A 13 1.88 -6.76 -9.08
CA MET A 13 3.17 -6.10 -8.84
C MET A 13 4.37 -7.02 -9.11
N GLY A 14 4.21 -8.34 -9.01
CA GLY A 14 5.25 -9.32 -9.30
C GLY A 14 5.56 -9.40 -10.80
N ASP A 15 4.55 -9.44 -11.65
CA ASP A 15 4.72 -9.62 -13.10
C ASP A 15 5.29 -8.39 -13.81
N ARG A 16 5.09 -7.18 -13.28
CA ARG A 16 5.70 -5.97 -13.87
C ARG A 16 7.18 -5.80 -13.56
N LEU A 17 7.70 -6.44 -12.52
CA LEU A 17 9.12 -6.41 -12.19
C LEU A 17 9.92 -7.49 -12.92
N ALA A 18 9.27 -8.56 -13.40
CA ALA A 18 9.92 -9.66 -14.11
C ALA A 18 10.10 -9.41 -15.62
N SER A 19 9.39 -8.44 -16.21
CA SER A 19 9.43 -8.19 -17.66
C SER A 19 10.42 -7.11 -18.12
N GLN A 20 11.30 -6.62 -17.25
CA GLN A 20 12.34 -5.64 -17.59
C GLN A 20 13.77 -6.18 -17.54
N GLU A 21 13.96 -7.51 -17.53
CA GLU A 21 15.27 -8.11 -17.71
C GLU A 21 15.48 -8.43 -19.19
N GLY A 22 16.03 -7.50 -19.94
CA GLY A 22 16.37 -7.75 -21.32
C GLY A 22 16.74 -6.54 -22.17
N GLU A 23 17.59 -5.65 -21.69
CA GLU A 23 18.43 -4.83 -22.55
C GLU A 23 19.87 -5.06 -22.14
N ASP A 24 20.62 -5.67 -23.05
CA ASP A 24 22.07 -5.85 -22.96
C ASP A 24 22.74 -4.51 -22.74
N ASP A 25 22.99 -4.15 -21.48
CA ASP A 25 23.95 -3.11 -21.12
C ASP A 25 25.32 -3.62 -21.59
N ALA A 26 25.70 -3.23 -22.80
CA ALA A 26 27.05 -3.36 -23.31
C ALA A 26 27.96 -2.70 -22.28
N LEU A 27 28.58 -3.51 -21.42
CA LEU A 27 29.62 -3.12 -20.48
C LEU A 27 30.70 -2.39 -21.29
N ILE A 28 30.68 -1.06 -21.27
CA ILE A 28 31.77 -0.26 -21.80
C ILE A 28 33.01 -0.69 -21.03
N PRO A 29 34.03 -1.27 -21.72
CA PRO A 29 35.24 -1.71 -21.04
C PRO A 29 35.93 -0.47 -20.45
N TYR A 30 35.92 -0.39 -19.13
CA TYR A 30 36.56 0.70 -18.41
C TYR A 30 38.09 0.45 -18.43
N ASP A 31 38.80 1.28 -19.17
CA ASP A 31 40.26 1.21 -19.23
C ASP A 31 40.86 1.71 -17.89
N PHE A 32 41.21 0.78 -17.03
CA PHE A 32 41.78 1.03 -15.70
C PHE A 32 43.17 1.71 -15.72
N ASN A 33 43.76 1.95 -16.89
CA ASN A 33 45.13 2.39 -17.01
C ASN A 33 45.30 3.91 -17.16
N ARG A 34 44.23 4.70 -17.13
CA ARG A 34 44.34 6.15 -17.09
C ARG A 34 44.55 6.65 -15.66
N ASN A 35 45.79 6.85 -15.27
CA ASN A 35 46.25 7.53 -14.05
C ASN A 35 45.92 9.04 -14.07
N ASN A 36 44.62 9.40 -14.05
CA ASN A 36 44.23 10.78 -13.95
C ASN A 36 43.60 10.99 -12.56
N GLU A 37 44.12 11.94 -11.76
CA GLU A 37 43.57 12.27 -10.45
C GLU A 37 42.07 12.63 -10.51
N ASN A 38 41.62 13.22 -11.63
CA ASN A 38 40.22 13.52 -11.88
C ASN A 38 39.36 12.26 -11.98
N ASP A 39 39.87 11.15 -12.50
CA ASP A 39 39.14 9.89 -12.61
C ASP A 39 39.01 9.21 -11.21
N ARG A 40 40.02 9.34 -10.35
CA ARG A 40 39.92 8.86 -8.95
C ARG A 40 38.86 9.62 -8.16
N LEU A 41 38.81 10.95 -8.26
CA LEU A 41 37.81 11.79 -7.61
C LEU A 41 36.40 11.45 -8.12
N ASN A 42 36.25 11.15 -9.41
CA ASN A 42 34.99 10.70 -9.98
C ASN A 42 34.57 9.33 -9.42
N ILE A 43 35.47 8.37 -9.35
CA ILE A 43 35.17 7.03 -8.80
C ILE A 43 34.73 7.12 -7.34
N GLU A 44 35.41 7.91 -6.51
CA GLU A 44 35.02 8.12 -5.12
C GLU A 44 33.61 8.72 -5.00
N ASN A 45 33.30 9.71 -5.82
CA ASN A 45 31.95 10.30 -5.88
C ASN A 45 30.89 9.26 -6.30
N TYR A 46 31.17 8.46 -7.35
CA TYR A 46 30.26 7.38 -7.76
C TYR A 46 30.03 6.35 -6.65
N MET A 47 31.09 5.98 -5.91
CA MET A 47 30.98 5.06 -4.77
C MET A 47 30.11 5.63 -3.64
N VAL A 48 30.19 6.93 -3.36
CA VAL A 48 29.34 7.61 -2.39
C VAL A 48 27.88 7.59 -2.85
N TYR A 49 27.61 7.89 -4.12
CA TYR A 49 26.26 7.82 -4.68
C TYR A 49 25.70 6.39 -4.67
N ALA A 50 26.48 5.41 -5.06
CA ALA A 50 26.09 3.99 -5.03
C ALA A 50 25.73 3.51 -3.61
N ARG A 51 26.50 3.91 -2.60
CA ARG A 51 26.19 3.61 -1.19
C ARG A 51 24.89 4.26 -0.74
N ARG A 52 24.67 5.53 -1.11
CA ARG A 52 23.43 6.25 -0.79
C ARG A 52 22.22 5.58 -1.46
N LEU A 53 22.33 5.25 -2.74
CA LEU A 53 21.30 4.56 -3.49
C LEU A 53 20.96 3.20 -2.87
N ASN A 54 21.97 2.39 -2.55
CA ASN A 54 21.78 1.11 -1.86
C ASN A 54 21.06 1.25 -0.52
N ASN A 55 21.36 2.28 0.25
CA ASN A 55 20.67 2.55 1.51
C ASN A 55 19.20 2.91 1.27
N ILE A 56 18.91 3.74 0.27
CA ILE A 56 17.52 4.11 -0.10
C ILE A 56 16.75 2.86 -0.53
N ILE A 57 17.31 2.03 -1.41
CA ILE A 57 16.69 0.78 -1.88
C ILE A 57 16.41 -0.15 -0.70
N ARG A 58 17.36 -0.30 0.22
CA ARG A 58 17.19 -1.15 1.41
C ARG A 58 16.07 -0.65 2.32
N ILE A 59 15.99 0.67 2.54
CA ILE A 59 14.91 1.28 3.31
C ILE A 59 13.56 1.09 2.61
N ALA A 60 13.49 1.32 1.30
CA ALA A 60 12.27 1.15 0.52
C ALA A 60 11.74 -0.30 0.57
N ARG A 61 12.63 -1.29 0.41
CA ARG A 61 12.28 -2.72 0.55
C ARG A 61 11.77 -3.05 1.95
N PHE A 62 12.44 -2.55 2.99
CA PHE A 62 12.02 -2.77 4.37
C PHE A 62 10.62 -2.19 4.62
N VAL A 63 10.36 -0.95 4.19
CA VAL A 63 9.06 -0.30 4.33
C VAL A 63 7.97 -1.05 3.57
N SER A 64 8.24 -1.48 2.33
CA SER A 64 7.30 -2.27 1.53
C SER A 64 6.95 -3.59 2.21
N TYR A 65 7.93 -4.29 2.76
CA TYR A 65 7.71 -5.51 3.55
C TYR A 65 6.84 -5.25 4.78
N GLN A 66 7.13 -4.20 5.55
CA GLN A 66 6.32 -3.83 6.72
C GLN A 66 4.86 -3.53 6.35
N LEU A 67 4.64 -2.80 5.24
CA LEU A 67 3.30 -2.50 4.75
C LEU A 67 2.55 -3.75 4.32
N ALA A 68 3.22 -4.68 3.63
CA ALA A 68 2.62 -5.96 3.25
C ALA A 68 2.21 -6.78 4.48
N CYS A 69 3.09 -6.91 5.48
CA CYS A 69 2.77 -7.58 6.75
C CYS A 69 1.57 -6.93 7.45
N LEU A 70 1.53 -5.60 7.56
CA LEU A 70 0.42 -4.89 8.17
C LEU A 70 -0.89 -5.07 7.39
N SER A 71 -0.84 -5.11 6.05
CA SER A 71 -2.02 -5.35 5.22
C SER A 71 -2.59 -6.75 5.44
N THR A 72 -1.72 -7.76 5.45
CA THR A 72 -2.12 -9.15 5.73
C THR A 72 -2.71 -9.30 7.13
N LEU A 73 -2.05 -8.74 8.15
CA LEU A 73 -2.53 -8.78 9.53
C LEU A 73 -3.84 -8.01 9.71
N GLY A 74 -3.98 -6.86 9.05
CA GLY A 74 -5.20 -6.06 9.06
C GLY A 74 -6.37 -6.84 8.47
N GLY A 75 -6.17 -7.45 7.30
CA GLY A 75 -7.16 -8.29 6.64
C GLY A 75 -7.54 -9.51 7.48
N ALA A 76 -6.57 -10.24 8.04
CA ALA A 76 -6.81 -11.39 8.89
C ALA A 76 -7.64 -11.02 10.15
N ASN A 77 -7.30 -9.91 10.83
CA ASN A 77 -8.06 -9.45 11.99
C ASN A 77 -9.47 -9.00 11.62
N HIS A 78 -9.65 -8.46 10.42
CA HIS A 78 -10.96 -8.11 9.89
C HIS A 78 -11.82 -9.36 9.68
N LEU A 79 -11.29 -10.41 9.05
CA LEU A 79 -11.96 -11.69 8.86
C LEU A 79 -12.27 -12.42 10.17
N CYS A 80 -11.44 -12.21 11.21
CA CYS A 80 -11.66 -12.75 12.54
C CYS A 80 -12.59 -11.90 13.43
N ASP A 81 -13.32 -10.95 12.86
CA ASP A 81 -14.24 -10.03 13.56
C ASP A 81 -13.56 -9.26 14.73
N LYS A 82 -12.32 -8.81 14.48
CA LYS A 82 -11.53 -8.00 15.43
C LYS A 82 -11.30 -6.56 14.90
N PRO A 83 -12.37 -5.76 14.71
CA PRO A 83 -12.28 -4.45 14.05
C PRO A 83 -11.41 -3.44 14.83
N ILE A 84 -11.31 -3.55 16.15
CA ILE A 84 -10.44 -2.68 16.98
C ILE A 84 -8.97 -2.92 16.64
N VAL A 85 -8.56 -4.18 16.49
CA VAL A 85 -7.17 -4.54 16.17
C VAL A 85 -6.86 -4.12 14.73
N ALA A 86 -7.76 -4.42 13.79
CA ALA A 86 -7.62 -4.01 12.39
C ALA A 86 -7.54 -2.48 12.26
N LEU A 87 -8.32 -1.72 13.05
CA LEU A 87 -8.24 -0.26 13.09
C LEU A 87 -6.86 0.24 13.53
N LYS A 88 -6.28 -0.35 14.59
CA LYS A 88 -4.93 0.03 15.06
C LYS A 88 -3.87 -0.25 14.00
N ILE A 89 -4.01 -1.35 13.26
CA ILE A 89 -3.12 -1.70 12.16
C ILE A 89 -3.23 -0.66 11.02
N ALA A 90 -4.45 -0.30 10.63
CA ALA A 90 -4.70 0.71 9.61
C ALA A 90 -4.12 2.09 10.01
N MET A 91 -4.22 2.48 11.28
CA MET A 91 -3.57 3.70 11.79
C MET A 91 -2.05 3.65 11.66
N ARG A 92 -1.42 2.50 11.93
CA ARG A 92 0.03 2.34 11.72
C ARG A 92 0.42 2.45 10.25
N GLN A 93 -0.38 1.90 9.34
CA GLN A 93 -0.16 2.05 7.89
C GLN A 93 -0.23 3.52 7.46
N GLU A 94 -1.18 4.30 7.99
CA GLU A 94 -1.27 5.73 7.72
C GLU A 94 0.00 6.48 8.16
N VAL A 95 0.48 6.21 9.38
CA VAL A 95 1.72 6.84 9.89
C VAL A 95 2.92 6.51 8.98
N ILE A 96 3.06 5.27 8.53
CA ILE A 96 4.12 4.88 7.60
C ILE A 96 3.94 5.61 6.27
N GLY A 97 2.71 5.66 5.72
CA GLY A 97 2.39 6.36 4.48
C GLY A 97 2.77 7.84 4.54
N LEU A 98 2.45 8.51 5.65
CA LEU A 98 2.83 9.91 5.90
C LEU A 98 4.35 10.07 6.00
N ALA A 99 5.04 9.19 6.70
CA ALA A 99 6.48 9.26 6.89
C ALA A 99 7.28 9.12 5.58
N ILE A 100 6.76 8.34 4.62
CA ILE A 100 7.38 8.16 3.29
C ILE A 100 6.82 9.10 2.23
N GLY A 101 5.86 9.98 2.58
CA GLY A 101 5.22 10.91 1.65
C GLY A 101 4.31 10.24 0.60
N SER A 102 3.81 9.04 0.85
CA SER A 102 2.97 8.30 -0.10
C SER A 102 1.48 8.52 0.15
N THR A 103 0.89 9.45 -0.58
CA THR A 103 -0.55 9.77 -0.51
C THR A 103 -1.42 8.55 -0.80
N SER A 104 -1.01 7.70 -1.75
CA SER A 104 -1.74 6.46 -2.09
C SER A 104 -1.87 5.51 -0.89
N ILE A 105 -0.80 5.31 -0.14
CA ILE A 105 -0.80 4.48 1.07
C ILE A 105 -1.67 5.11 2.16
N VAL A 106 -1.58 6.43 2.34
CA VAL A 106 -2.39 7.17 3.31
C VAL A 106 -3.88 7.01 3.01
N ILE A 107 -4.31 7.21 1.76
CA ILE A 107 -5.71 7.05 1.36
C ILE A 107 -6.18 5.61 1.63
N ARG A 108 -5.41 4.59 1.22
CA ARG A 108 -5.77 3.18 1.47
C ARG A 108 -5.91 2.89 2.96
N ALA A 109 -4.97 3.36 3.78
CA ALA A 109 -5.01 3.17 5.22
C ALA A 109 -6.23 3.85 5.86
N ARG A 110 -6.59 5.06 5.43
CA ARG A 110 -7.78 5.78 5.86
C ARG A 110 -9.07 5.05 5.45
N VAL A 111 -9.14 4.48 4.26
CA VAL A 111 -10.27 3.66 3.82
C VAL A 111 -10.45 2.45 4.75
N TYR A 112 -9.37 1.74 5.10
CA TYR A 112 -9.44 0.66 6.08
C TYR A 112 -9.90 1.14 7.46
N GLN A 113 -9.47 2.33 7.91
CA GLN A 113 -9.98 2.93 9.14
C GLN A 113 -11.49 3.22 9.05
N ALA A 114 -11.96 3.77 7.93
CA ALA A 114 -13.37 4.06 7.70
C ALA A 114 -14.22 2.79 7.78
N VAL A 115 -13.78 1.70 7.13
CA VAL A 115 -14.43 0.39 7.21
C VAL A 115 -14.53 -0.09 8.66
N ASN A 116 -13.43 -0.06 9.41
CA ASN A 116 -13.40 -0.52 10.79
C ASN A 116 -14.23 0.39 11.73
N TYR A 117 -14.26 1.70 11.50
CA TYR A 117 -15.17 2.58 12.24
C TYR A 117 -16.64 2.26 11.97
N GLY A 118 -17.00 1.91 10.71
CA GLY A 118 -18.35 1.48 10.38
C GLY A 118 -18.75 0.20 11.12
N LEU A 119 -17.86 -0.77 11.21
CA LEU A 119 -18.07 -2.02 11.95
C LEU A 119 -18.16 -1.83 13.48
N LEU A 120 -17.63 -0.71 13.99
CA LEU A 120 -17.69 -0.31 15.39
C LEU A 120 -18.86 0.66 15.67
N ASP A 121 -19.90 0.69 14.83
CA ASP A 121 -21.08 1.54 14.92
C ASP A 121 -20.79 3.05 14.93
N LYS A 122 -19.61 3.46 14.48
CA LYS A 122 -19.22 4.87 14.35
C LYS A 122 -19.48 5.40 12.93
N ALA A 123 -20.72 5.23 12.46
CA ALA A 123 -21.13 5.50 11.08
C ALA A 123 -20.82 6.95 10.62
N LYS A 124 -21.03 7.95 11.49
CA LYS A 124 -20.71 9.35 11.15
C LYS A 124 -19.22 9.54 10.84
N LYS A 125 -18.34 8.95 11.66
CA LYS A 125 -16.89 9.05 11.47
C LYS A 125 -16.45 8.28 10.24
N SER A 126 -16.98 7.08 10.02
CA SER A 126 -16.75 6.26 8.84
C SER A 126 -17.10 7.03 7.56
N ASN A 127 -18.30 7.58 7.46
CA ASN A 127 -18.74 8.33 6.29
C ASN A 127 -17.88 9.58 6.02
N LYS A 128 -17.48 10.32 7.06
CA LYS A 128 -16.61 11.49 6.91
C LYS A 128 -15.30 11.10 6.27
N ILE A 129 -14.63 10.04 6.76
CA ILE A 129 -13.36 9.58 6.23
C ILE A 129 -13.49 9.09 4.78
N PHE A 130 -14.58 8.39 4.43
CA PHE A 130 -14.82 7.96 3.04
C PHE A 130 -14.95 9.14 2.08
N ILE A 131 -15.65 10.22 2.49
CA ILE A 131 -15.79 11.44 1.68
C ILE A 131 -14.41 12.08 1.46
N GLU A 132 -13.65 12.30 2.54
CA GLU A 132 -12.31 12.87 2.47
C GLU A 132 -11.38 12.04 1.54
N CYS A 133 -11.40 10.70 1.67
CA CYS A 133 -10.62 9.81 0.82
C CYS A 133 -11.04 9.86 -0.66
N GLU A 134 -12.33 9.99 -0.94
CA GLU A 134 -12.85 10.09 -2.31
C GLU A 134 -12.44 11.43 -2.94
N GLU A 135 -12.54 12.52 -2.20
CA GLU A 135 -12.10 13.86 -2.62
C GLU A 135 -10.58 13.88 -2.89
N ASP A 136 -9.77 13.35 -1.96
CA ASP A 136 -8.31 13.26 -2.13
C ASP A 136 -7.93 12.42 -3.37
N ALA A 137 -8.60 11.28 -3.60
CA ALA A 137 -8.34 10.43 -4.76
C ALA A 137 -8.72 11.11 -6.09
N ILE A 138 -9.81 11.90 -6.11
CA ILE A 138 -10.24 12.69 -7.27
C ILE A 138 -9.22 13.78 -7.56
N LEU A 139 -8.77 14.51 -6.53
CA LEU A 139 -7.76 15.58 -6.68
C LEU A 139 -6.44 15.05 -7.27
N GLN A 140 -6.08 13.81 -6.95
CA GLN A 140 -4.88 13.16 -7.50
C GLN A 140 -5.09 12.53 -8.89
N GLY A 141 -6.34 12.47 -9.38
CA GLY A 141 -6.67 11.84 -10.66
C GLY A 141 -6.48 10.31 -10.70
N TRP A 142 -6.50 9.64 -9.55
CA TRP A 142 -6.23 8.19 -9.45
C TRP A 142 -7.51 7.36 -9.50
N SER A 143 -7.93 6.99 -10.71
CA SER A 143 -9.16 6.21 -10.94
C SER A 143 -9.23 4.93 -10.12
N SER A 144 -8.15 4.16 -10.03
CA SER A 144 -8.10 2.90 -9.26
C SER A 144 -8.33 3.10 -7.75
N LEU A 145 -7.91 4.24 -7.19
CA LEU A 145 -8.19 4.56 -5.79
C LEU A 145 -9.63 5.01 -5.58
N ILE A 146 -10.20 5.74 -6.52
CA ILE A 146 -11.62 6.12 -6.49
C ILE A 146 -12.49 4.86 -6.47
N ASP A 147 -12.18 3.91 -7.35
CA ASP A 147 -12.90 2.63 -7.42
C ASP A 147 -12.73 1.82 -6.13
N PHE A 148 -11.52 1.79 -5.57
CA PHE A 148 -11.26 1.15 -4.28
C PHE A 148 -12.06 1.76 -3.14
N VAL A 149 -12.17 3.08 -3.05
CA VAL A 149 -12.99 3.78 -2.03
C VAL A 149 -14.46 3.40 -2.20
N LYS A 150 -15.00 3.45 -3.43
CA LYS A 150 -16.40 3.11 -3.73
C LYS A 150 -16.71 1.64 -3.43
N ALA A 151 -15.83 0.74 -3.83
CA ALA A 151 -15.96 -0.69 -3.56
C ALA A 151 -15.98 -0.97 -2.06
N SER A 152 -15.06 -0.37 -1.29
CA SER A 152 -14.98 -0.52 0.16
C SER A 152 -16.24 0.00 0.88
N LYS A 153 -16.78 1.14 0.43
CA LYS A 153 -18.03 1.71 0.95
C LYS A 153 -19.23 0.82 0.67
N THR A 154 -19.28 0.23 -0.52
CA THR A 154 -20.35 -0.70 -0.91
C THR A 154 -20.26 -1.98 -0.11
N TRP A 155 -19.05 -2.54 0.02
CA TRP A 155 -18.79 -3.72 0.83
C TRP A 155 -19.26 -3.52 2.28
N LEU A 156 -18.85 -2.43 2.94
CA LEU A 156 -19.26 -2.12 4.31
C LEU A 156 -20.80 -2.07 4.45
N ARG A 157 -21.47 -1.44 3.51
CA ARG A 157 -22.95 -1.35 3.52
C ARG A 157 -23.59 -2.73 3.46
N ASN A 158 -23.07 -3.62 2.63
CA ASN A 158 -23.57 -4.99 2.50
C ASN A 158 -23.31 -5.80 3.77
N GLU A 159 -22.12 -5.67 4.35
CA GLU A 159 -21.74 -6.34 5.60
C GLU A 159 -22.65 -5.93 6.77
N LEU A 160 -22.92 -4.63 6.92
CA LEU A 160 -23.82 -4.14 7.97
C LEU A 160 -25.26 -4.62 7.76
N ARG A 161 -25.73 -4.75 6.50
CA ARG A 161 -27.03 -5.34 6.20
C ARG A 161 -27.07 -6.82 6.57
N TYR A 162 -26.03 -7.56 6.22
CA TYR A 162 -25.93 -8.98 6.54
C TYR A 162 -25.94 -9.22 8.05
N LYS A 163 -25.18 -8.45 8.84
CA LYS A 163 -25.17 -8.53 10.31
C LYS A 163 -26.56 -8.29 10.90
N LYS A 164 -27.27 -7.27 10.44
CA LYS A 164 -28.65 -7.00 10.88
C LYS A 164 -29.62 -8.15 10.57
N LEU A 165 -29.52 -8.74 9.38
CA LEU A 165 -30.36 -9.87 9.00
C LEU A 165 -30.07 -11.08 9.88
N LYS A 166 -28.80 -11.34 10.17
CA LYS A 166 -28.37 -12.43 11.04
C LYS A 166 -28.93 -12.26 12.47
N GLU A 167 -28.82 -11.07 13.05
CA GLU A 167 -29.35 -10.76 14.38
C GLU A 167 -30.89 -10.91 14.46
N MET A 168 -31.61 -10.75 13.33
CA MET A 168 -33.05 -10.96 13.27
C MET A 168 -33.44 -12.45 13.14
N CYS A 169 -32.52 -13.29 12.65
CA CYS A 169 -32.78 -14.72 12.44
C CYS A 169 -32.31 -15.60 13.61
N ASP A 170 -31.37 -15.12 14.43
CA ASP A 170 -30.87 -15.80 15.63
C ASP A 170 -31.53 -15.15 16.86
N PRO A 171 -32.67 -15.71 17.39
CA PRO A 171 -33.35 -15.17 18.55
C PRO A 171 -32.57 -15.38 19.86
#